data_42c6ff92218c26d064bce56e5b4c18e7
#
_entry.id   42c6ff92218c26d064bce56e5b4c18e7
#
_cell.length_a   1.000
_cell.length_b   1.000
_cell.length_c   1.000
_cell.angle_alpha   90.00
_cell.angle_beta   90.00
_cell.angle_gamma   90.00
#
_symmetry.space_group_name_H-M   'P 1'
#
loop_
_entity.id
_entity.type
_entity.pdbx_description
1 polymer ?
#
loop_
_entity_poly.entity_id
_entity_poly.type
_entity_poly.pdbx_seq_one_letter_code
_entity_poly.pdbx_strand_id
1 'polypeptide(L)'
;AIIYGNEFHKMAEDFIGKGTPVPAKFSYAAQALTSLKDRQGQKLCEIKLGLTANLDACNFYADDVWFRGIADLVILDDETATVVDYKTGKSSKYADKGQLELMALALMALYPQIKKVRAALLFVVCNDLVKDTYMEYDKSKLWEKWLGKYGQMETAAKEDMWNARPNGLCRRHCPIIECVHNSSCFAV
;
A
#
# COMPACT_ATOMS: atom_id res chain seq x y z
N ALA A 1 -17.88 5.58 -2.67
CA ALA A 1 -16.53 5.12 -3.05
C ALA A 1 -16.00 4.11 -2.02
N ILE A 2 -15.93 4.45 -0.73
CA ILE A 2 -15.35 3.61 0.33
C ILE A 2 -16.06 2.25 0.42
N ILE A 3 -17.40 2.23 0.50
CA ILE A 3 -18.18 0.98 0.57
C ILE A 3 -17.87 0.06 -0.61
N TYR A 4 -17.82 0.60 -1.82
CA TYR A 4 -17.50 -0.17 -3.02
C TYR A 4 -16.08 -0.75 -2.97
N GLY A 5 -15.09 0.01 -2.47
CA GLY A 5 -13.72 -0.47 -2.26
C GLY A 5 -13.69 -1.64 -1.30
N ASN A 6 -14.30 -1.50 -0.12
CA ASN A 6 -14.34 -2.56 0.89
C ASN A 6 -15.03 -3.84 0.39
N GLU A 7 -16.13 -3.70 -0.35
CA GLU A 7 -16.81 -4.84 -0.99
C GLU A 7 -15.91 -5.55 -2.01
N PHE A 8 -15.13 -4.78 -2.79
CA PHE A 8 -14.19 -5.35 -3.75
C PHE A 8 -13.08 -6.15 -3.05
N HIS A 9 -12.42 -5.56 -2.04
CA HIS A 9 -11.36 -6.23 -1.28
C HIS A 9 -11.87 -7.51 -0.63
N LYS A 10 -13.04 -7.47 0.00
CA LYS A 10 -13.66 -8.67 0.60
C LYS A 10 -13.96 -9.75 -0.43
N MET A 11 -14.48 -9.37 -1.59
CA MET A 11 -14.74 -10.30 -2.69
C MET A 11 -13.45 -10.93 -3.21
N ALA A 12 -12.38 -10.14 -3.39
CA ALA A 12 -11.10 -10.62 -3.88
C ALA A 12 -10.46 -11.59 -2.88
N GLU A 13 -10.50 -11.28 -1.57
CA GLU A 13 -10.08 -12.18 -0.50
C GLU A 13 -10.84 -13.52 -0.56
N ASP A 14 -12.18 -13.48 -0.63
CA ASP A 14 -13.01 -14.68 -0.65
C ASP A 14 -12.80 -15.51 -1.94
N PHE A 15 -12.59 -14.86 -3.09
CA PHE A 15 -12.31 -15.56 -4.35
C PHE A 15 -10.94 -16.25 -4.32
N ILE A 16 -9.89 -15.56 -3.89
CA ILE A 16 -8.53 -16.12 -3.89
C ILE A 16 -8.34 -17.10 -2.74
N GLY A 17 -8.79 -16.76 -1.53
CA GLY A 17 -8.55 -17.57 -0.34
C GLY A 17 -9.53 -18.74 -0.18
N LYS A 18 -10.80 -18.58 -0.59
CA LYS A 18 -11.87 -19.55 -0.36
C LYS A 18 -12.47 -20.14 -1.63
N GLY A 19 -12.14 -19.61 -2.80
CA GLY A 19 -12.69 -20.06 -4.09
C GLY A 19 -14.13 -19.60 -4.35
N THR A 20 -14.64 -18.63 -3.61
CA THR A 20 -15.99 -18.05 -3.81
C THR A 20 -16.07 -17.42 -5.20
N PRO A 21 -17.11 -17.66 -6.01
CA PRO A 21 -17.22 -17.09 -7.35
C PRO A 21 -17.24 -15.55 -7.34
N VAL A 22 -16.63 -14.93 -8.36
CA VAL A 22 -16.69 -13.48 -8.55
C VAL A 22 -18.12 -13.06 -8.92
N PRO A 23 -18.80 -12.18 -8.14
CA PRO A 23 -20.12 -11.69 -8.48
C PRO A 23 -20.14 -10.91 -9.79
N ALA A 24 -21.30 -10.90 -10.49
CA ALA A 24 -21.47 -10.22 -11.77
C ALA A 24 -21.02 -8.75 -11.76
N LYS A 25 -21.27 -8.03 -10.66
CA LYS A 25 -20.86 -6.61 -10.49
C LYS A 25 -19.35 -6.38 -10.54
N PHE A 26 -18.53 -7.41 -10.33
CA PHE A 26 -17.07 -7.36 -10.35
C PHE A 26 -16.45 -8.23 -11.45
N SER A 27 -17.25 -8.69 -12.40
CA SER A 27 -16.81 -9.56 -13.52
C SER A 27 -15.66 -8.97 -14.33
N TYR A 28 -15.54 -7.65 -14.40
CA TYR A 28 -14.45 -6.95 -15.08
C TYR A 28 -13.06 -7.27 -14.49
N ALA A 29 -12.99 -7.67 -13.22
CA ALA A 29 -11.73 -8.03 -12.53
C ALA A 29 -11.46 -9.55 -12.55
N ALA A 30 -12.39 -10.37 -13.00
CA ALA A 30 -12.33 -11.82 -12.89
C ALA A 30 -11.06 -12.42 -13.52
N GLN A 31 -10.66 -11.95 -14.71
CA GLN A 31 -9.45 -12.44 -15.39
C GLN A 31 -8.18 -12.12 -14.60
N ALA A 32 -8.04 -10.88 -14.08
CA ALA A 32 -6.89 -10.49 -13.30
C ALA A 32 -6.79 -11.29 -11.98
N LEU A 33 -7.92 -11.43 -11.28
CA LEU A 33 -7.98 -12.20 -10.03
C LEU A 33 -7.69 -13.69 -10.27
N THR A 34 -8.20 -14.28 -11.35
CA THR A 34 -7.89 -15.68 -11.73
C THR A 34 -6.40 -15.85 -12.01
N SER A 35 -5.79 -14.92 -12.76
CA SER A 35 -4.35 -14.97 -13.02
C SER A 35 -3.51 -14.89 -11.73
N LEU A 36 -3.96 -14.14 -10.72
CA LEU A 36 -3.30 -14.08 -9.41
C LEU A 36 -3.51 -15.37 -8.61
N LYS A 37 -4.72 -15.90 -8.62
CA LYS A 37 -5.07 -17.14 -7.93
C LYS A 37 -4.27 -18.34 -8.47
N ASP A 38 -4.08 -18.43 -9.78
CA ASP A 38 -3.41 -19.54 -10.46
C ASP A 38 -1.87 -19.44 -10.39
N ARG A 39 -1.30 -18.33 -9.91
CA ARG A 39 0.14 -18.23 -9.71
C ARG A 39 0.64 -19.28 -8.72
N GLN A 40 1.82 -19.82 -8.98
CA GLN A 40 2.52 -20.67 -8.03
C GLN A 40 2.83 -19.92 -6.72
N GLY A 41 2.82 -20.64 -5.60
CA GLY A 41 3.14 -20.14 -4.27
C GLY A 41 1.94 -20.09 -3.32
N GLN A 42 2.24 -19.85 -2.05
CA GLN A 42 1.25 -19.72 -0.99
C GLN A 42 0.57 -18.35 -1.07
N LYS A 43 -0.78 -18.33 -1.14
CA LYS A 43 -1.57 -17.08 -1.12
C LYS A 43 -1.95 -16.73 0.30
N LEU A 44 -1.65 -15.49 0.67
CA LEU A 44 -2.01 -14.89 1.95
C LEU A 44 -2.82 -13.63 1.67
N CYS A 45 -4.09 -13.63 2.03
CA CYS A 45 -4.98 -12.49 1.84
C CYS A 45 -5.11 -11.67 3.13
N GLU A 46 -5.21 -10.35 3.01
CA GLU A 46 -5.41 -9.41 4.13
C GLU A 46 -4.37 -9.63 5.24
N ILE A 47 -3.11 -9.86 4.85
CA ILE A 47 -2.05 -10.12 5.82
C ILE A 47 -1.67 -8.87 6.60
N LYS A 48 -1.65 -9.00 7.92
CA LYS A 48 -1.25 -7.95 8.84
C LYS A 48 0.26 -7.94 9.03
N LEU A 49 0.89 -6.82 8.73
CA LEU A 49 2.32 -6.59 8.82
C LEU A 49 2.62 -5.68 10.01
N GLY A 50 3.48 -6.10 10.92
CA GLY A 50 3.91 -5.30 12.07
C GLY A 50 5.43 -5.28 12.19
N LEU A 51 6.00 -4.10 12.46
CA LEU A 51 7.42 -3.94 12.78
C LEU A 51 7.57 -3.11 14.05
N THR A 52 8.58 -3.45 14.86
CA THR A 52 9.03 -2.62 15.98
C THR A 52 9.82 -1.40 15.48
N ALA A 53 10.19 -0.49 16.40
CA ALA A 53 11.06 0.66 16.07
C ALA A 53 12.48 0.24 15.62
N ASN A 54 12.91 -0.98 15.98
CA ASN A 54 14.17 -1.56 15.51
C ASN A 54 14.05 -2.24 14.14
N LEU A 55 12.87 -2.14 13.48
CA LEU A 55 12.55 -2.75 12.20
C LEU A 55 12.47 -4.29 12.24
N ASP A 56 12.35 -4.87 13.43
CA ASP A 56 12.12 -6.29 13.61
C ASP A 56 10.64 -6.62 13.45
N ALA A 57 10.37 -7.83 12.93
CA ALA A 57 9.00 -8.31 12.80
C ALA A 57 8.33 -8.47 14.17
N CYS A 58 7.09 -7.98 14.31
CA CYS A 58 6.30 -8.14 15.50
C CYS A 58 4.82 -8.42 15.18
N ASN A 59 4.04 -8.77 16.21
CA ASN A 59 2.61 -8.89 16.03
C ASN A 59 1.99 -7.53 15.70
N PHE A 60 1.02 -7.50 14.79
CA PHE A 60 0.32 -6.28 14.37
C PHE A 60 -0.32 -5.50 15.54
N TYR A 61 -0.68 -6.18 16.60
CA TYR A 61 -1.30 -5.62 17.81
C TYR A 61 -0.35 -5.57 19.01
N ALA A 62 0.96 -5.80 18.81
CA ALA A 62 1.93 -5.69 19.89
C ALA A 62 1.99 -4.25 20.45
N ASP A 63 2.30 -4.12 21.75
CA ASP A 63 2.37 -2.81 22.41
C ASP A 63 3.53 -1.95 21.87
N ASP A 64 4.61 -2.60 21.43
CA ASP A 64 5.82 -1.98 20.87
C ASP A 64 5.79 -1.86 19.34
N VAL A 65 4.65 -2.12 18.70
CA VAL A 65 4.53 -1.98 17.24
C VAL A 65 4.68 -0.52 16.84
N TRP A 66 5.65 -0.25 15.99
CA TRP A 66 5.94 1.08 15.45
C TRP A 66 5.34 1.28 14.05
N PHE A 67 5.43 0.27 13.18
CA PHE A 67 4.87 0.29 11.84
C PHE A 67 3.78 -0.78 11.70
N ARG A 68 2.68 -0.41 11.08
CA ARG A 68 1.57 -1.31 10.71
C ARG A 68 1.21 -1.17 9.25
N GLY A 69 0.98 -2.28 8.60
CA GLY A 69 0.45 -2.34 7.24
C GLY A 69 -0.48 -3.53 7.07
N ILE A 70 -1.37 -3.46 6.10
CA ILE A 70 -2.19 -4.59 5.66
C ILE A 70 -1.95 -4.74 4.17
N ALA A 71 -1.58 -5.93 3.73
CA ALA A 71 -1.41 -6.25 2.32
C ALA A 71 -2.60 -7.09 1.84
N ASP A 72 -3.28 -6.63 0.80
CA ASP A 72 -4.50 -7.29 0.27
C ASP A 72 -4.21 -8.72 -0.19
N LEU A 73 -3.11 -8.91 -0.91
CA LEU A 73 -2.64 -10.22 -1.35
C LEU A 73 -1.12 -10.30 -1.33
N VAL A 74 -0.61 -11.33 -0.70
CA VAL A 74 0.80 -11.75 -0.81
C VAL A 74 0.86 -13.17 -1.35
N ILE A 75 1.73 -13.40 -2.32
CA ILE A 75 2.03 -14.73 -2.85
C ILE A 75 3.49 -15.03 -2.54
N LEU A 76 3.74 -16.03 -1.69
CA LEU A 76 5.08 -16.47 -1.32
C LEU A 76 5.47 -17.66 -2.20
N ASP A 77 6.60 -17.52 -2.89
CA ASP A 77 7.16 -18.54 -3.78
C ASP A 77 8.68 -18.56 -3.61
N ASP A 78 9.17 -19.55 -2.87
CA ASP A 78 10.58 -19.72 -2.47
C ASP A 78 11.16 -18.41 -1.85
N GLU A 79 12.15 -17.81 -2.50
CA GLU A 79 12.81 -16.57 -2.07
C GLU A 79 12.12 -15.28 -2.64
N THR A 80 10.98 -15.44 -3.32
CA THR A 80 10.24 -14.33 -3.93
C THR A 80 8.88 -14.15 -3.29
N ALA A 81 8.54 -12.92 -2.91
CA ALA A 81 7.17 -12.54 -2.61
C ALA A 81 6.59 -11.69 -3.74
N THR A 82 5.31 -11.89 -4.06
CA THR A 82 4.54 -10.97 -4.88
C THR A 82 3.48 -10.34 -4.00
N VAL A 83 3.49 -9.01 -3.86
CA VAL A 83 2.46 -8.27 -3.13
C VAL A 83 1.61 -7.46 -4.11
N VAL A 84 0.31 -7.56 -3.96
CA VAL A 84 -0.66 -6.82 -4.77
C VAL A 84 -1.61 -6.09 -3.85
N ASP A 85 -1.76 -4.80 -4.09
CA ASP A 85 -2.73 -3.94 -3.45
C ASP A 85 -3.78 -3.50 -4.50
N TYR A 86 -5.04 -3.74 -4.21
CA TYR A 86 -6.13 -3.45 -5.13
C TYR A 86 -6.59 -1.99 -5.01
N LYS A 87 -6.74 -1.34 -6.13
CA LYS A 87 -7.23 0.04 -6.21
C LYS A 87 -8.51 0.09 -7.06
N THR A 88 -9.59 0.61 -6.47
CA THR A 88 -10.88 0.80 -7.15
C THR A 88 -11.04 2.22 -7.75
N GLY A 89 -9.96 2.99 -7.76
CA GLY A 89 -9.90 4.31 -8.41
C GLY A 89 -9.99 4.20 -9.93
N LYS A 90 -10.52 5.26 -10.57
CA LYS A 90 -10.70 5.34 -12.04
C LYS A 90 -9.43 5.78 -12.78
N SER A 91 -8.33 6.02 -12.08
CA SER A 91 -7.07 6.48 -12.70
C SER A 91 -5.88 6.12 -11.80
N SER A 92 -4.80 5.68 -12.41
CA SER A 92 -3.50 5.41 -11.80
C SER A 92 -2.55 6.62 -11.80
N LYS A 93 -2.97 7.75 -12.39
CA LYS A 93 -2.14 8.96 -12.59
C LYS A 93 -1.39 9.43 -11.34
N TYR A 94 -2.00 9.26 -10.17
CA TYR A 94 -1.45 9.70 -8.89
C TYR A 94 -1.08 8.52 -7.97
N ALA A 95 -0.77 7.37 -8.58
CA ALA A 95 -0.35 6.20 -7.82
C ALA A 95 0.94 6.49 -7.04
N ASP A 96 0.90 6.26 -5.72
CA ASP A 96 2.07 6.41 -4.85
C ASP A 96 2.74 5.05 -4.64
N LYS A 97 3.95 4.89 -5.16
CA LYS A 97 4.78 3.70 -4.99
C LYS A 97 5.36 3.57 -3.57
N GLY A 98 5.29 4.61 -2.74
CA GLY A 98 5.80 4.57 -1.37
C GLY A 98 5.15 3.46 -0.53
N GLN A 99 3.87 3.18 -0.76
CA GLN A 99 3.18 2.06 -0.14
C GLN A 99 3.83 0.71 -0.50
N LEU A 100 4.22 0.53 -1.75
CA LEU A 100 4.87 -0.70 -2.23
C LEU A 100 6.26 -0.91 -1.61
N GLU A 101 7.03 0.17 -1.44
CA GLU A 101 8.34 0.13 -0.77
C GLU A 101 8.20 -0.34 0.68
N LEU A 102 7.27 0.25 1.43
CA LEU A 102 7.04 -0.11 2.84
C LEU A 102 6.52 -1.54 3.00
N MET A 103 5.63 -1.98 2.11
CA MET A 103 5.17 -3.38 2.09
C MET A 103 6.31 -4.34 1.79
N ALA A 104 7.19 -4.01 0.84
CA ALA A 104 8.34 -4.84 0.51
C ALA A 104 9.31 -4.96 1.70
N LEU A 105 9.60 -3.85 2.37
CA LEU A 105 10.45 -3.82 3.56
C LEU A 105 9.88 -4.67 4.70
N ALA A 106 8.58 -4.53 4.97
CA ALA A 106 7.90 -5.30 6.01
C ALA A 106 7.88 -6.80 5.67
N LEU A 107 7.63 -7.18 4.41
CA LEU A 107 7.65 -8.58 3.99
C LEU A 107 9.04 -9.20 4.14
N MET A 108 10.11 -8.48 3.77
CA MET A 108 11.48 -8.96 3.95
C MET A 108 11.93 -9.05 5.42
N ALA A 109 11.24 -8.33 6.32
CA ALA A 109 11.47 -8.46 7.77
C ALA A 109 10.69 -9.64 8.35
N LEU A 110 9.42 -9.82 7.96
CA LEU A 110 8.57 -10.92 8.43
C LEU A 110 8.99 -12.29 7.89
N TYR A 111 9.55 -12.31 6.67
CA TYR A 111 9.95 -13.53 5.96
C TYR A 111 11.43 -13.42 5.55
N PRO A 112 12.38 -13.75 6.44
CA PRO A 112 13.82 -13.59 6.19
C PRO A 112 14.36 -14.33 4.97
N GLN A 113 13.64 -15.39 4.51
CA GLN A 113 13.99 -16.11 3.29
C GLN A 113 13.70 -15.31 2.01
N ILE A 114 12.86 -14.26 2.09
CA ILE A 114 12.48 -13.46 0.91
C ILE A 114 13.58 -12.48 0.57
N LYS A 115 14.18 -12.67 -0.61
CA LYS A 115 15.24 -11.82 -1.18
C LYS A 115 14.74 -10.88 -2.26
N LYS A 116 13.53 -11.14 -2.77
CA LYS A 116 12.93 -10.39 -3.86
C LYS A 116 11.44 -10.16 -3.60
N VAL A 117 10.99 -8.91 -3.72
CA VAL A 117 9.56 -8.58 -3.67
C VAL A 117 9.14 -7.91 -4.98
N ARG A 118 8.18 -8.54 -5.67
CA ARG A 118 7.46 -7.93 -6.80
C ARG A 118 6.21 -7.28 -6.25
N ALA A 119 6.12 -5.97 -6.32
CA ALA A 119 5.03 -5.22 -5.73
C ALA A 119 4.19 -4.51 -6.80
N ALA A 120 2.88 -4.48 -6.64
CA ALA A 120 1.97 -3.90 -7.60
C ALA A 120 0.76 -3.22 -6.96
N LEU A 121 0.37 -2.05 -7.51
CA LEU A 121 -0.96 -1.47 -7.34
C LEU A 121 -1.79 -1.89 -8.57
N LEU A 122 -2.82 -2.69 -8.35
CA LEU A 122 -3.71 -3.15 -9.41
C LEU A 122 -4.98 -2.30 -9.42
N PHE A 123 -5.06 -1.37 -10.38
CA PHE A 123 -6.22 -0.52 -10.61
C PHE A 123 -7.28 -1.29 -11.39
N VAL A 124 -8.13 -2.01 -10.68
CA VAL A 124 -9.09 -2.96 -11.27
C VAL A 124 -10.15 -2.31 -12.14
N VAL A 125 -10.56 -1.07 -11.85
CA VAL A 125 -11.62 -0.37 -12.63
C VAL A 125 -11.11 0.17 -13.96
N CYS A 126 -9.88 0.67 -14.03
CA CYS A 126 -9.29 1.16 -15.26
C CYS A 126 -8.30 0.17 -15.90
N ASN A 127 -8.22 -1.04 -15.37
CA ASN A 127 -7.35 -2.13 -15.84
C ASN A 127 -5.90 -1.68 -16.05
N ASP A 128 -5.34 -0.99 -15.04
CA ASP A 128 -3.97 -0.50 -15.06
C ASP A 128 -3.14 -1.11 -13.92
N LEU A 129 -1.84 -1.24 -14.15
CA LEU A 129 -0.91 -1.90 -13.25
C LEU A 129 0.34 -1.04 -13.04
N VAL A 130 0.45 -0.46 -11.84
CA VAL A 130 1.67 0.21 -11.40
C VAL A 130 2.49 -0.78 -10.57
N LYS A 131 3.68 -1.12 -11.03
CA LYS A 131 4.52 -2.16 -10.42
C LYS A 131 5.94 -1.69 -10.18
N ASP A 132 6.59 -2.36 -9.24
CA ASP A 132 8.03 -2.24 -8.99
C ASP A 132 8.59 -3.55 -8.45
N THR A 133 9.91 -3.65 -8.39
CA THR A 133 10.61 -4.81 -7.84
C THR A 133 11.69 -4.33 -6.88
N TYR A 134 11.72 -4.90 -5.68
CA TYR A 134 12.65 -4.58 -4.62
C TYR A 134 13.47 -5.83 -4.28
N MET A 135 14.77 -5.64 -4.15
CA MET A 135 15.69 -6.71 -3.80
C MET A 135 16.17 -6.53 -2.35
N GLU A 136 16.64 -7.61 -1.74
CA GLU A 136 17.17 -7.57 -0.38
C GLU A 136 18.27 -6.49 -0.20
N TYR A 137 19.12 -6.29 -1.18
CA TYR A 137 20.18 -5.27 -1.14
C TYR A 137 19.65 -3.84 -1.20
N ASP A 138 18.39 -3.61 -1.57
CA ASP A 138 17.76 -2.28 -1.55
C ASP A 138 17.31 -1.86 -0.14
N LYS A 139 17.23 -2.80 0.81
CA LYS A 139 16.66 -2.58 2.17
C LYS A 139 17.28 -1.37 2.86
N SER A 140 18.61 -1.30 2.92
CA SER A 140 19.30 -0.22 3.65
C SER A 140 18.96 1.15 3.08
N LYS A 141 18.99 1.31 1.76
CA LYS A 141 18.65 2.56 1.07
C LYS A 141 17.19 2.95 1.24
N LEU A 142 16.30 1.98 1.17
CA LEU A 142 14.86 2.22 1.36
C LEU A 142 14.55 2.61 2.81
N TRP A 143 15.16 1.94 3.80
CA TRP A 143 15.01 2.32 5.20
C TRP A 143 15.59 3.70 5.49
N GLU A 144 16.77 4.05 4.99
CA GLU A 144 17.34 5.39 5.11
C GLU A 144 16.35 6.46 4.62
N LYS A 145 15.74 6.25 3.44
CA LYS A 145 14.71 7.14 2.89
C LYS A 145 13.51 7.30 3.83
N TRP A 146 12.97 6.19 4.34
CA TRP A 146 11.74 6.20 5.13
C TRP A 146 11.97 6.69 6.56
N LEU A 147 13.07 6.30 7.19
CA LEU A 147 13.47 6.81 8.51
C LEU A 147 13.80 8.30 8.45
N GLY A 148 14.40 8.78 7.35
CA GLY A 148 14.60 10.22 7.14
C GLY A 148 13.28 11.00 7.06
N LYS A 149 12.25 10.46 6.36
CA LYS A 149 10.91 11.07 6.34
C LYS A 149 10.22 11.02 7.70
N TYR A 150 10.35 9.90 8.41
CA TYR A 150 9.81 9.75 9.76
C TYR A 150 10.45 10.76 10.73
N GLY A 151 11.79 10.90 10.73
CA GLY A 151 12.50 11.87 11.55
C GLY A 151 12.08 13.33 11.27
N GLN A 152 11.82 13.68 10.00
CA GLN A 152 11.25 15.00 9.66
C GLN A 152 9.85 15.20 10.28
N MET A 153 9.02 14.16 10.27
CA MET A 153 7.69 14.21 10.89
C MET A 153 7.78 14.30 12.41
N GLU A 154 8.66 13.54 13.05
CA GLU A 154 8.90 13.63 14.50
C GLU A 154 9.39 15.02 14.90
N THR A 155 10.35 15.59 14.16
CA THR A 155 10.84 16.95 14.41
C THR A 155 9.71 17.96 14.27
N ALA A 156 8.91 17.87 13.21
CA ALA A 156 7.77 18.76 13.01
C ALA A 156 6.76 18.68 14.15
N ALA A 157 6.49 17.46 14.64
CA ALA A 157 5.58 17.23 15.76
C ALA A 157 6.14 17.76 17.08
N LYS A 158 7.44 17.55 17.33
CA LYS A 158 8.11 18.00 18.57
C LYS A 158 8.21 19.52 18.66
N GLU A 159 8.52 20.17 17.54
CA GLU A 159 8.68 21.64 17.48
C GLU A 159 7.36 22.36 17.17
N ASP A 160 6.25 21.64 17.01
CA ASP A 160 4.94 22.14 16.55
C ASP A 160 5.03 23.00 15.28
N MET A 161 5.91 22.58 14.35
CA MET A 161 6.21 23.31 13.12
C MET A 161 5.74 22.52 11.88
N TRP A 162 4.55 22.87 11.39
CA TRP A 162 3.92 22.25 10.24
C TRP A 162 3.91 23.16 9.02
N ASN A 163 4.92 23.06 8.18
CA ASN A 163 5.01 23.85 6.95
C ASN A 163 3.91 23.45 5.97
N ALA A 164 3.09 24.42 5.57
CA ALA A 164 2.06 24.21 4.57
C ALA A 164 2.67 23.79 3.23
N ARG A 165 2.03 22.81 2.57
CA ARG A 165 2.36 22.39 1.19
C ARG A 165 1.15 22.57 0.28
N PRO A 166 0.83 23.80 -0.13
CA PRO A 166 -0.34 24.07 -0.96
C PRO A 166 -0.26 23.32 -2.29
N ASN A 167 -1.40 22.76 -2.70
CA ASN A 167 -1.52 22.04 -3.98
C ASN A 167 -2.93 22.13 -4.52
N GLY A 168 -3.22 21.48 -5.66
CA GLY A 168 -4.53 21.52 -6.31
C GLY A 168 -5.71 21.04 -5.46
N LEU A 169 -5.47 20.24 -4.39
CA LEU A 169 -6.52 19.79 -3.49
C LEU A 169 -7.02 20.93 -2.57
N CYS A 170 -6.20 21.92 -2.28
CA CYS A 170 -6.58 23.07 -1.46
C CYS A 170 -7.78 23.82 -2.05
N ARG A 171 -7.88 23.94 -3.38
CA ARG A 171 -8.96 24.65 -4.08
C ARG A 171 -10.30 23.93 -4.09
N ARG A 172 -10.31 22.61 -4.28
CA ARG A 172 -11.51 21.85 -4.67
C ARG A 172 -11.95 20.81 -3.65
N HIS A 173 -11.04 20.39 -2.79
CA HIS A 173 -11.26 19.22 -1.93
C HIS A 173 -11.01 19.49 -0.45
N CYS A 174 -10.32 20.58 -0.10
CA CYS A 174 -10.07 20.94 1.29
C CYS A 174 -11.34 21.58 1.89
N PRO A 175 -11.87 21.05 3.00
CA PRO A 175 -13.05 21.62 3.65
C PRO A 175 -12.78 22.92 4.43
N ILE A 176 -11.52 23.28 4.62
CA ILE A 176 -11.13 24.48 5.39
C ILE A 176 -11.16 25.70 4.49
N ILE A 177 -12.29 26.34 4.40
CA ILE A 177 -12.53 27.50 3.52
C ILE A 177 -11.75 28.73 3.96
N GLU A 178 -11.55 28.93 5.26
CA GLU A 178 -10.85 30.07 5.85
C GLU A 178 -9.32 29.98 5.76
N CYS A 179 -8.79 28.85 5.29
CA CYS A 179 -7.36 28.66 5.12
C CYS A 179 -6.82 29.62 4.04
N VAL A 180 -5.76 30.35 4.36
CA VAL A 180 -5.08 31.29 3.44
C VAL A 180 -4.63 30.61 2.14
N HIS A 181 -4.44 29.29 2.15
CA HIS A 181 -4.05 28.50 0.99
C HIS A 181 -5.24 27.98 0.18
N ASN A 182 -6.48 28.16 0.62
CA ASN A 182 -7.66 27.71 -0.12
C ASN A 182 -7.96 28.59 -1.34
N SER A 183 -7.72 29.88 -1.26
CA SER A 183 -8.08 30.85 -2.32
C SER A 183 -6.88 31.50 -3.02
N SER A 184 -5.73 31.64 -2.36
CA SER A 184 -4.64 32.50 -2.83
C SER A 184 -3.50 31.80 -3.56
N CYS A 185 -3.37 30.48 -3.49
CA CYS A 185 -2.21 29.76 -4.02
C CYS A 185 -2.18 29.61 -5.54
N PHE A 186 -3.16 30.12 -6.30
CA PHE A 186 -3.26 29.86 -7.74
C PHE A 186 -3.79 31.05 -8.54
N ALA A 187 -3.61 32.26 -8.06
CA ALA A 187 -3.77 33.46 -8.88
C ALA A 187 -2.44 33.76 -9.58
N VAL A 188 -2.06 32.90 -10.54
CA VAL A 188 -1.16 33.18 -11.68
C VAL A 188 -1.62 32.37 -12.86
#